data_d2c959d7c4c8757fa6d7d9c2548593a7
#
_entry.id   d2c959d7c4c8757fa6d7d9c2548593a7
#
_cell.length_a   1.000
_cell.length_b   1.000
_cell.length_c   1.000
_cell.angle_alpha   90.00
_cell.angle_beta   90.00
_cell.angle_gamma   90.00
#
_symmetry.space_group_name_H-M   'P 1'
#
loop_
_entity.id
_entity.type
_entity.pdbx_description
1 polymer ?
#
loop_
_entity_poly.entity_id
_entity_poly.type
_entity_poly.pdbx_seq_one_letter_code
_entity_poly.pdbx_strand_id
1 'polypeptide(L)'
;MAAKLTPQSEDYPRWYQEVIQRAELAENAPVRGSMIIKPYGYGIWEQMQSVLDGMFKETGHVNAYFPVLIPESFLKKEAEHVEGFSPELAVVTHAGGTKLEEPYVIRPTSETIIWDTYRNWIQSYRDLPLLINQWANVMRWEMRPRLFLRTTEFLWQEGHTAHATEAESHEETLRMLEVYARFAEDYMAMPVIQGEKSEREKFAGAVKTYSIEAMMGDGKAL
;
A
#
# COMPACT_ATOMS: atom_id res chain seq x y z
N MET A 1 -35.38 6.84 18.75
CA MET A 1 -35.39 6.03 17.52
C MET A 1 -34.06 6.28 16.80
N ALA A 2 -33.33 5.25 16.43
CA ALA A 2 -32.11 5.44 15.63
C ALA A 2 -32.52 6.05 14.27
N ALA A 3 -31.85 7.12 13.86
CA ALA A 3 -32.11 7.74 12.57
C ALA A 3 -31.90 6.72 11.43
N LYS A 4 -32.79 6.67 10.46
CA LYS A 4 -32.71 5.76 9.32
C LYS A 4 -31.45 6.10 8.49
N LEU A 5 -30.73 5.07 8.01
CA LEU A 5 -29.63 5.29 7.05
C LEU A 5 -30.18 5.93 5.76
N THR A 6 -29.39 6.83 5.18
CA THR A 6 -29.64 7.31 3.84
C THR A 6 -29.63 6.12 2.87
N PRO A 7 -30.61 5.96 1.99
CA PRO A 7 -30.56 4.88 0.99
C PRO A 7 -29.35 5.00 0.09
N GLN A 8 -28.67 3.88 -0.19
CA GLN A 8 -27.50 3.83 -1.07
C GLN A 8 -27.79 4.39 -2.48
N SER A 9 -29.00 4.12 -2.99
CA SER A 9 -29.46 4.59 -4.31
C SER A 9 -29.80 6.07 -4.37
N GLU A 10 -29.98 6.73 -3.22
CA GLU A 10 -30.32 8.15 -3.14
C GLU A 10 -29.06 9.02 -3.03
N ASP A 11 -28.16 8.66 -2.11
CA ASP A 11 -26.87 9.38 -1.90
C ASP A 11 -25.82 8.37 -1.41
N TYR A 12 -25.08 7.76 -2.35
CA TYR A 12 -24.04 6.78 -2.05
C TYR A 12 -22.90 7.36 -1.16
N PRO A 13 -22.33 8.54 -1.43
CA PRO A 13 -21.29 9.12 -0.59
C PRO A 13 -21.73 9.33 0.86
N ARG A 14 -22.94 9.79 1.07
CA ARG A 14 -23.51 9.99 2.39
C ARG A 14 -23.80 8.67 3.10
N TRP A 15 -24.41 7.73 2.41
CA TRP A 15 -24.62 6.37 2.92
C TRP A 15 -23.33 5.74 3.40
N TYR A 16 -22.25 5.83 2.62
CA TYR A 16 -20.95 5.29 2.95
C TYR A 16 -20.40 5.87 4.27
N GLN A 17 -20.43 7.18 4.43
CA GLN A 17 -19.98 7.84 5.66
C GLN A 17 -20.85 7.46 6.86
N GLU A 18 -22.18 7.43 6.69
CA GLU A 18 -23.11 7.02 7.76
C GLU A 18 -22.87 5.57 8.21
N VAL A 19 -22.55 4.67 7.28
CA VAL A 19 -22.23 3.27 7.61
C VAL A 19 -20.96 3.20 8.45
N ILE A 20 -19.87 3.85 8.02
CA ILE A 20 -18.61 3.87 8.76
C ILE A 20 -18.84 4.39 10.18
N GLN A 21 -19.54 5.50 10.33
CA GLN A 21 -19.78 6.15 11.62
C GLN A 21 -20.65 5.28 12.52
N ARG A 22 -21.77 4.74 12.01
CA ARG A 22 -22.72 3.96 12.82
C ARG A 22 -22.23 2.57 13.17
N ALA A 23 -21.44 1.96 12.30
CA ALA A 23 -20.78 0.69 12.59
C ALA A 23 -19.51 0.88 13.44
N GLU A 24 -19.19 2.12 13.83
CA GLU A 24 -18.02 2.47 14.63
C GLU A 24 -16.70 1.92 14.05
N LEU A 25 -16.55 2.00 12.73
CA LEU A 25 -15.37 1.47 12.03
C LEU A 25 -14.18 2.42 12.12
N ALA A 26 -14.40 3.72 11.91
CA ALA A 26 -13.38 4.74 11.95
C ALA A 26 -13.95 6.13 12.24
N GLU A 27 -13.06 7.06 12.61
CA GLU A 27 -13.35 8.49 12.75
C GLU A 27 -12.17 9.34 12.30
N ASN A 28 -12.41 10.63 12.08
CA ASN A 28 -11.33 11.56 11.71
C ASN A 28 -10.39 11.79 12.91
N ALA A 29 -9.10 11.73 12.65
CA ALA A 29 -8.09 12.07 13.64
C ALA A 29 -7.93 13.59 13.77
N PRO A 30 -7.33 14.08 14.88
CA PRO A 30 -6.94 15.51 15.01
C PRO A 30 -5.93 15.95 13.94
N VAL A 31 -5.11 15.03 13.43
CA VAL A 31 -4.21 15.28 12.30
C VAL A 31 -5.02 15.26 11.02
N ARG A 32 -4.98 16.35 10.27
CA ARG A 32 -5.73 16.52 9.04
C ARG A 32 -5.45 15.38 8.06
N GLY A 33 -6.52 14.79 7.54
CA GLY A 33 -6.44 13.74 6.54
C GLY A 33 -6.13 12.34 7.08
N SER A 34 -5.81 12.23 8.37
CA SER A 34 -5.62 10.93 9.03
C SER A 34 -6.92 10.44 9.65
N MET A 35 -7.02 9.13 9.84
CA MET A 35 -8.15 8.50 10.52
C MET A 35 -7.72 7.71 11.74
N ILE A 36 -8.62 7.59 12.69
CA ILE A 36 -8.54 6.62 13.78
C ILE A 36 -9.38 5.43 13.35
N ILE A 37 -8.75 4.27 13.16
CA ILE A 37 -9.46 3.02 12.92
C ILE A 37 -9.89 2.48 14.29
N LYS A 38 -11.20 2.39 14.51
CA LYS A 38 -11.76 1.91 15.79
C LYS A 38 -11.62 0.39 15.92
N PRO A 39 -11.77 -0.17 17.12
CA PRO A 39 -11.53 -1.59 17.35
C PRO A 39 -12.30 -2.52 16.41
N TYR A 40 -13.54 -2.20 16.07
CA TYR A 40 -14.34 -3.02 15.16
C TYR A 40 -13.83 -2.96 13.72
N GLY A 41 -13.45 -1.76 13.24
CA GLY A 41 -12.80 -1.60 11.94
C GLY A 41 -11.41 -2.23 11.90
N TYR A 42 -10.64 -2.10 13.00
CA TYR A 42 -9.32 -2.71 13.07
C TYR A 42 -9.38 -4.25 13.11
N GLY A 43 -10.40 -4.83 13.73
CA GLY A 43 -10.63 -6.27 13.69
C GLY A 43 -10.85 -6.82 12.27
N ILE A 44 -11.47 -6.03 11.38
CA ILE A 44 -11.57 -6.39 9.95
C ILE A 44 -10.17 -6.42 9.32
N TRP A 45 -9.35 -5.40 9.59
CA TRP A 45 -7.96 -5.34 9.12
C TRP A 45 -7.12 -6.53 9.61
N GLU A 46 -7.24 -6.89 10.88
CA GLU A 46 -6.51 -8.04 11.45
C GLU A 46 -6.87 -9.36 10.75
N GLN A 47 -8.14 -9.56 10.39
CA GLN A 47 -8.55 -10.72 9.61
C GLN A 47 -7.97 -10.71 8.20
N MET A 48 -8.05 -9.58 7.50
CA MET A 48 -7.45 -9.42 6.17
C MET A 48 -5.95 -9.70 6.22
N GLN A 49 -5.25 -9.11 7.18
CA GLN A 49 -3.82 -9.30 7.38
C GLN A 49 -3.48 -10.77 7.66
N SER A 50 -4.20 -11.42 8.57
CA SER A 50 -3.95 -12.81 8.95
C SER A 50 -4.07 -13.77 7.78
N VAL A 51 -5.10 -13.62 6.96
CA VAL A 51 -5.34 -14.47 5.79
C VAL A 51 -4.26 -14.23 4.72
N LEU A 52 -4.06 -12.99 4.33
CA LEU A 52 -3.14 -12.64 3.25
C LEU A 52 -1.67 -12.93 3.64
N ASP A 53 -1.29 -12.71 4.90
CA ASP A 53 0.03 -13.08 5.43
C ASP A 53 0.26 -14.59 5.38
N GLY A 54 -0.78 -15.39 5.69
CA GLY A 54 -0.73 -16.84 5.51
C GLY A 54 -0.46 -17.25 4.07
N MET A 55 -1.19 -16.65 3.12
CA MET A 55 -1.02 -16.91 1.68
C MET A 55 0.40 -16.55 1.19
N PHE A 56 0.98 -15.46 1.67
CA PHE A 56 2.38 -15.10 1.34
C PHE A 56 3.38 -16.10 1.91
N LYS A 57 3.18 -16.54 3.15
CA LYS A 57 4.04 -17.55 3.76
C LYS A 57 3.99 -18.89 3.05
N GLU A 58 2.84 -19.28 2.52
CA GLU A 58 2.69 -20.49 1.69
C GLU A 58 3.53 -20.42 0.41
N THR A 59 3.79 -19.22 -0.11
CA THR A 59 4.65 -19.01 -1.29
C THR A 59 6.14 -18.81 -0.92
N GLY A 60 6.50 -18.91 0.36
CA GLY A 60 7.88 -18.82 0.85
C GLY A 60 8.31 -17.41 1.25
N HIS A 61 7.42 -16.42 1.23
CA HIS A 61 7.73 -15.07 1.70
C HIS A 61 7.90 -15.02 3.21
N VAL A 62 8.80 -14.14 3.64
CA VAL A 62 9.02 -13.84 5.06
C VAL A 62 8.84 -12.36 5.33
N ASN A 63 8.37 -12.03 6.54
CA ASN A 63 8.15 -10.65 6.93
C ASN A 63 9.44 -10.01 7.42
N ALA A 64 9.68 -8.77 6.99
CA ALA A 64 10.71 -7.89 7.55
C ALA A 64 10.09 -6.53 7.88
N TYR A 65 10.84 -5.67 8.57
CA TYR A 65 10.42 -4.31 8.88
C TYR A 65 11.54 -3.33 8.56
N PHE A 66 11.21 -2.29 7.82
CA PHE A 66 12.12 -1.22 7.46
C PHE A 66 11.68 0.09 8.12
N PRO A 67 12.63 1.00 8.41
CA PRO A 67 12.33 2.25 9.12
C PRO A 67 11.27 3.13 8.42
N VAL A 68 10.48 3.82 9.23
CA VAL A 68 9.48 4.78 8.75
C VAL A 68 10.10 6.06 8.16
N LEU A 69 11.28 6.43 8.63
CA LEU A 69 12.00 7.60 8.16
C LEU A 69 13.02 7.21 7.09
N ILE A 70 12.98 7.92 5.97
CA ILE A 70 13.88 7.74 4.84
C ILE A 70 14.66 9.04 4.62
N PRO A 71 15.99 9.02 4.41
CA PRO A 71 16.73 10.22 4.03
C PRO A 71 16.14 10.87 2.77
N GLU A 72 15.94 12.18 2.77
CA GLU A 72 15.35 12.89 1.62
C GLU A 72 16.15 12.69 0.34
N SER A 73 17.48 12.54 0.46
CA SER A 73 18.38 12.27 -0.65
C SER A 73 18.07 10.98 -1.42
N PHE A 74 17.49 9.96 -0.76
CA PHE A 74 17.10 8.71 -1.41
C PHE A 74 15.96 8.94 -2.40
N LEU A 75 14.95 9.71 -1.99
CA LEU A 75 13.80 10.01 -2.84
C LEU A 75 14.14 10.97 -3.98
N LYS A 76 15.08 11.89 -3.77
CA LYS A 76 15.57 12.79 -4.85
C LYS A 76 16.25 12.02 -5.97
N LYS A 77 17.05 11.01 -5.65
CA LYS A 77 17.67 10.13 -6.64
C LYS A 77 16.65 9.35 -7.45
N GLU A 78 15.57 8.92 -6.84
CA GLU A 78 14.48 8.21 -7.51
C GLU A 78 13.65 9.14 -8.39
N ALA A 79 13.35 10.36 -7.92
CA ALA A 79 12.63 11.36 -8.69
C ALA A 79 13.36 11.77 -9.99
N GLU A 80 14.68 11.72 -10.01
CA GLU A 80 15.50 11.95 -11.21
C GLU A 80 15.33 10.82 -12.26
N HIS A 81 14.89 9.64 -11.82
CA HIS A 81 14.72 8.44 -12.67
C HIS A 81 13.27 8.19 -13.06
N VAL A 82 12.32 8.81 -12.37
CA VAL A 82 10.88 8.59 -12.52
C VAL A 82 10.17 9.92 -12.72
N GLU A 83 9.99 10.33 -14.00
CA GLU A 83 9.18 11.51 -14.32
C GLU A 83 7.75 11.33 -13.76
N GLY A 84 7.30 12.29 -12.96
CA GLY A 84 5.93 12.35 -12.45
C GLY A 84 5.71 11.79 -11.04
N PHE A 85 6.72 11.20 -10.41
CA PHE A 85 6.63 10.82 -9.01
C PHE A 85 7.08 11.99 -8.12
N SER A 86 6.17 12.92 -7.86
CA SER A 86 6.33 13.90 -6.77
C SER A 86 5.24 13.60 -5.73
N PRO A 87 5.46 12.62 -4.87
CA PRO A 87 4.50 12.35 -3.81
C PRO A 87 4.39 13.59 -2.93
N GLU A 88 3.21 13.89 -2.46
CA GLU A 88 3.00 14.88 -1.42
C GLU A 88 3.61 14.34 -0.13
N LEU A 89 4.84 14.79 0.16
CA LEU A 89 5.68 14.25 1.21
C LEU A 89 5.42 14.92 2.55
N ALA A 90 5.44 14.14 3.63
CA ALA A 90 5.59 14.64 4.98
C ALA A 90 7.08 14.64 5.36
N VAL A 91 7.65 15.83 5.58
CA VAL A 91 9.09 16.02 5.78
C VAL A 91 9.38 16.37 7.24
N VAL A 92 10.31 15.63 7.85
CA VAL A 92 10.82 15.88 9.20
C VAL A 92 12.12 16.69 9.10
N THR A 93 12.09 17.91 9.54
CA THR A 93 13.23 18.84 9.50
C THR A 93 13.92 19.02 10.86
N HIS A 94 13.29 18.61 11.95
CA HIS A 94 13.79 18.73 13.33
C HIS A 94 13.60 17.40 14.06
N ALA A 95 14.60 16.99 14.83
CA ALA A 95 14.52 15.89 15.76
C ALA A 95 15.47 16.12 16.95
N GLY A 96 15.13 15.57 18.13
CA GLY A 96 15.94 15.75 19.33
C GLY A 96 16.11 17.24 19.76
N GLY A 97 15.16 18.10 19.40
CA GLY A 97 15.21 19.53 19.72
C GLY A 97 16.08 20.39 18.80
N THR A 98 16.69 19.79 17.77
CA THR A 98 17.58 20.48 16.82
C THR A 98 17.13 20.30 15.37
N LYS A 99 17.55 21.22 14.51
CA LYS A 99 17.37 21.09 13.06
C LYS A 99 18.30 19.97 12.55
N LEU A 100 17.76 19.08 11.72
CA LEU A 100 18.53 18.03 11.07
C LEU A 100 19.44 18.62 9.98
N GLU A 101 20.62 18.07 9.83
CA GLU A 101 21.53 18.38 8.70
C GLU A 101 20.90 17.97 7.37
N GLU A 102 20.34 16.78 7.34
CA GLU A 102 19.54 16.24 6.24
C GLU A 102 18.11 15.99 6.73
N PRO A 103 17.08 16.50 6.02
CA PRO A 103 15.70 16.16 6.32
C PRO A 103 15.41 14.67 6.09
N TYR A 104 14.48 14.12 6.87
CA TYR A 104 13.92 12.81 6.62
C TYR A 104 12.49 12.93 6.12
N VAL A 105 12.07 11.95 5.34
CA VAL A 105 10.72 11.83 4.84
C VAL A 105 10.03 10.67 5.55
N ILE A 106 8.80 10.88 5.99
CA ILE A 106 7.96 9.77 6.42
C ILE A 106 7.61 8.98 5.15
N ARG A 107 7.96 7.71 5.10
CA ARG A 107 7.88 6.88 3.89
C ARG A 107 6.53 6.98 3.18
N PRO A 108 6.49 7.40 1.91
CA PRO A 108 5.30 7.27 1.05
C PRO A 108 5.21 5.89 0.42
N THR A 109 6.32 5.19 0.40
CA THR A 109 6.61 3.84 -0.07
C THR A 109 8.02 3.47 0.39
N SER A 110 8.44 2.22 0.34
CA SER A 110 9.70 1.78 0.93
C SER A 110 10.74 1.29 -0.07
N GLU A 111 10.52 1.39 -1.38
CA GLU A 111 11.43 0.84 -2.40
C GLU A 111 12.87 1.27 -2.19
N THR A 112 13.10 2.58 -2.01
CA THR A 112 14.46 3.15 -1.93
C THR A 112 15.27 2.60 -0.79
N ILE A 113 14.68 2.50 0.42
CA ILE A 113 15.39 1.98 1.59
C ILE A 113 15.55 0.46 1.53
N ILE A 114 14.57 -0.25 0.95
CA ILE A 114 14.61 -1.70 0.80
C ILE A 114 15.70 -2.08 -0.22
N TRP A 115 15.74 -1.44 -1.38
CA TRP A 115 16.76 -1.72 -2.39
C TRP A 115 18.16 -1.34 -1.97
N ASP A 116 18.33 -0.25 -1.20
CA ASP A 116 19.62 0.08 -0.62
C ASP A 116 20.07 -1.00 0.40
N THR A 117 19.14 -1.53 1.17
CA THR A 117 19.41 -2.65 2.08
C THR A 117 19.76 -3.93 1.32
N TYR A 118 19.08 -4.25 0.23
CA TYR A 118 19.34 -5.44 -0.57
C TYR A 118 20.74 -5.46 -1.18
N ARG A 119 21.34 -4.31 -1.50
CA ARG A 119 22.75 -4.23 -1.92
C ARG A 119 23.70 -4.85 -0.90
N ASN A 120 23.35 -4.79 0.38
CA ASN A 120 24.15 -5.36 1.45
C ASN A 120 23.80 -6.82 1.74
N TRP A 121 22.53 -7.22 1.51
CA TRP A 121 22.07 -8.57 1.77
C TRP A 121 22.45 -9.55 0.67
N ILE A 122 22.46 -9.10 -0.59
CA ILE A 122 22.79 -9.93 -1.74
C ILE A 122 24.29 -9.81 -2.04
N GLN A 123 25.04 -10.82 -1.62
CA GLN A 123 26.49 -10.91 -1.85
C GLN A 123 26.83 -11.96 -2.92
N SER A 124 25.90 -12.88 -3.20
CA SER A 124 26.05 -13.90 -4.22
C SER A 124 24.69 -14.35 -4.76
N TYR A 125 24.69 -15.09 -5.87
CA TYR A 125 23.48 -15.71 -6.40
C TYR A 125 22.80 -16.70 -5.43
N ARG A 126 23.50 -17.16 -4.40
CA ARG A 126 22.97 -18.08 -3.39
C ARG A 126 22.05 -17.35 -2.38
N ASP A 127 22.10 -16.05 -2.34
CA ASP A 127 21.23 -15.23 -1.50
C ASP A 127 19.88 -14.93 -2.18
N LEU A 128 19.70 -15.43 -3.40
CA LEU A 128 18.49 -15.27 -4.20
C LEU A 128 17.70 -16.59 -4.29
N PRO A 129 16.37 -16.53 -4.43
CA PRO A 129 15.58 -15.31 -4.41
C PRO A 129 15.42 -14.73 -2.99
N LEU A 130 15.32 -13.40 -2.88
CA LEU A 130 14.78 -12.76 -1.69
C LEU A 130 13.28 -12.55 -1.88
N LEU A 131 12.48 -13.06 -0.94
CA LEU A 131 11.02 -12.97 -0.95
C LEU A 131 10.58 -12.32 0.35
N ILE A 132 10.56 -10.99 0.37
CA ILE A 132 10.30 -10.20 1.58
C ILE A 132 8.96 -9.50 1.46
N ASN A 133 8.19 -9.57 2.54
CA ASN A 133 6.97 -8.81 2.74
C ASN A 133 7.11 -7.87 3.93
N GLN A 134 6.48 -6.71 3.88
CA GLN A 134 6.36 -5.78 4.98
C GLN A 134 4.92 -5.37 5.20
N TRP A 135 4.43 -5.53 6.43
CA TRP A 135 3.22 -4.89 6.91
C TRP A 135 3.60 -3.57 7.58
N ALA A 136 3.07 -2.48 7.10
CA ALA A 136 3.50 -1.16 7.53
C ALA A 136 2.42 -0.10 7.35
N ASN A 137 2.68 1.09 7.85
CA ASN A 137 1.99 2.31 7.46
C ASN A 137 2.83 3.08 6.45
N VAL A 138 2.17 3.89 5.65
CA VAL A 138 2.80 4.90 4.78
C VAL A 138 2.05 6.21 4.89
N MET A 139 2.69 7.31 4.50
CA MET A 139 2.10 8.63 4.53
C MET A 139 2.22 9.31 3.17
N ARG A 140 1.08 9.68 2.61
CA ARG A 140 0.94 10.48 1.39
C ARG A 140 0.00 11.62 1.69
N TRP A 141 0.47 12.86 1.61
CA TRP A 141 -0.33 14.02 2.02
C TRP A 141 -1.54 14.19 1.09
N GLU A 142 -2.73 13.91 1.63
CA GLU A 142 -3.97 13.89 0.83
C GLU A 142 -4.76 15.19 1.03
N MET A 143 -5.10 15.85 -0.08
CA MET A 143 -5.83 17.12 -0.06
C MET A 143 -7.34 16.93 0.12
N ARG A 144 -7.89 15.80 -0.28
CA ARG A 144 -9.32 15.48 -0.24
C ARG A 144 -9.57 14.15 0.47
N PRO A 145 -9.31 14.09 1.79
CA PRO A 145 -9.39 12.84 2.53
C PRO A 145 -10.83 12.30 2.59
N ARG A 146 -10.93 10.98 2.56
CA ARG A 146 -12.16 10.23 2.81
C ARG A 146 -11.80 8.97 3.59
N LEU A 147 -12.49 8.70 4.69
CA LEU A 147 -12.25 7.54 5.54
C LEU A 147 -12.17 6.25 4.71
N PHE A 148 -11.15 5.46 4.93
CA PHE A 148 -10.74 4.24 4.22
C PHE A 148 -10.37 4.39 2.74
N LEU A 149 -10.98 5.31 2.00
CA LEU A 149 -10.77 5.44 0.55
C LEU A 149 -9.54 6.28 0.20
N ARG A 150 -9.35 7.39 0.92
CA ARG A 150 -8.20 8.31 0.76
C ARG A 150 -7.88 8.96 2.08
N THR A 151 -6.79 8.52 2.69
CA THR A 151 -6.29 9.11 3.95
C THR A 151 -4.82 9.44 3.81
N THR A 152 -4.37 10.43 4.57
CA THR A 152 -2.97 10.86 4.58
C THR A 152 -2.05 9.76 5.08
N GLU A 153 -2.48 9.03 6.11
CA GLU A 153 -1.81 7.83 6.60
C GLU A 153 -2.74 6.63 6.40
N PHE A 154 -2.17 5.51 5.96
CA PHE A 154 -2.90 4.25 5.83
C PHE A 154 -1.99 3.05 6.08
N LEU A 155 -2.61 1.95 6.46
CA LEU A 155 -1.97 0.65 6.59
C LEU A 155 -1.97 -0.04 5.25
N TRP A 156 -0.89 -0.73 4.95
CA TRP A 156 -0.78 -1.52 3.74
C TRP A 156 0.14 -2.73 3.91
N GLN A 157 0.26 -3.48 2.86
CA GLN A 157 1.27 -4.48 2.64
C GLN A 157 2.07 -4.10 1.40
N GLU A 158 3.37 -4.32 1.45
CA GLU A 158 4.26 -4.23 0.30
C GLU A 158 5.21 -5.42 0.29
N GLY A 159 5.27 -6.10 -0.85
CA GLY A 159 6.21 -7.18 -1.09
C GLY A 159 7.33 -6.71 -2.02
N HIS A 160 8.57 -7.01 -1.66
CA HIS A 160 9.73 -6.67 -2.45
C HIS A 160 10.57 -7.92 -2.64
N THR A 161 10.74 -8.35 -3.88
CA THR A 161 11.46 -9.58 -4.21
C THR A 161 12.63 -9.30 -5.12
N ALA A 162 13.68 -10.11 -5.00
CA ALA A 162 14.83 -10.07 -5.89
C ALA A 162 15.14 -11.47 -6.40
N HIS A 163 15.39 -11.59 -7.69
CA HIS A 163 15.58 -12.85 -8.40
C HIS A 163 16.87 -12.86 -9.21
N ALA A 164 17.38 -14.05 -9.54
CA ALA A 164 18.58 -14.16 -10.34
C ALA A 164 18.32 -13.90 -11.84
N THR A 165 17.10 -14.16 -12.31
CA THR A 165 16.72 -14.03 -13.72
C THR A 165 15.40 -13.30 -13.89
N GLU A 166 15.19 -12.71 -15.06
CA GLU A 166 13.92 -12.10 -15.46
C GLU A 166 12.78 -13.14 -15.45
N ALA A 167 13.05 -14.36 -15.88
CA ALA A 167 12.05 -15.43 -15.91
C ALA A 167 11.53 -15.76 -14.51
N GLU A 168 12.41 -15.88 -13.52
CA GLU A 168 12.03 -16.10 -12.12
C GLU A 168 11.22 -14.92 -11.55
N SER A 169 11.64 -13.70 -11.85
CA SER A 169 10.93 -12.49 -11.42
C SER A 169 9.52 -12.43 -12.04
N HIS A 170 9.39 -12.80 -13.31
CA HIS A 170 8.11 -12.83 -14.00
C HIS A 170 7.18 -13.92 -13.43
N GLU A 171 7.70 -15.12 -13.19
CA GLU A 171 6.93 -16.21 -12.56
C GLU A 171 6.41 -15.77 -11.19
N GLU A 172 7.26 -15.14 -10.37
CA GLU A 172 6.86 -14.64 -9.05
C GLU A 172 5.80 -13.55 -9.15
N THR A 173 5.92 -12.65 -10.12
CA THR A 173 4.93 -11.59 -10.36
C THR A 173 3.55 -12.20 -10.66
N LEU A 174 3.48 -13.20 -11.52
CA LEU A 174 2.22 -13.88 -11.85
C LEU A 174 1.67 -14.69 -10.68
N ARG A 175 2.54 -15.30 -9.87
CA ARG A 175 2.14 -15.99 -8.64
C ARG A 175 1.50 -15.03 -7.65
N MET A 176 2.08 -13.85 -7.45
CA MET A 176 1.52 -12.83 -6.56
C MET A 176 0.22 -12.25 -7.11
N LEU A 177 0.11 -12.06 -8.41
CA LEU A 177 -1.14 -11.64 -9.05
C LEU A 177 -2.29 -12.62 -8.71
N GLU A 178 -2.03 -13.92 -8.81
CA GLU A 178 -2.99 -14.96 -8.44
C GLU A 178 -3.33 -14.96 -6.95
N VAL A 179 -2.34 -14.76 -6.07
CA VAL A 179 -2.56 -14.65 -4.61
C VAL A 179 -3.50 -13.50 -4.30
N TYR A 180 -3.29 -12.33 -4.89
CA TYR A 180 -4.17 -11.17 -4.66
C TYR A 180 -5.57 -11.39 -5.25
N ALA A 181 -5.69 -12.00 -6.41
CA ALA A 181 -6.99 -12.30 -7.01
C ALA A 181 -7.79 -13.27 -6.14
N ARG A 182 -7.19 -14.38 -5.70
CA ARG A 182 -7.82 -15.33 -4.79
C ARG A 182 -8.21 -14.68 -3.46
N PHE A 183 -7.36 -13.83 -2.90
CA PHE A 183 -7.70 -13.10 -1.69
C PHE A 183 -8.93 -12.20 -1.90
N ALA A 184 -8.97 -11.45 -3.01
CA ALA A 184 -10.10 -10.58 -3.33
C ALA A 184 -11.40 -11.38 -3.52
N GLU A 185 -11.35 -12.48 -4.25
CA GLU A 185 -12.53 -13.28 -4.60
C GLU A 185 -13.01 -14.17 -3.46
N ASP A 186 -12.12 -14.96 -2.85
CA ASP A 186 -12.48 -15.99 -1.87
C ASP A 186 -12.77 -15.42 -0.47
N TYR A 187 -12.09 -14.33 -0.09
CA TYR A 187 -12.19 -13.77 1.26
C TYR A 187 -12.90 -12.41 1.30
N MET A 188 -12.73 -11.58 0.27
CA MET A 188 -13.37 -10.27 0.22
C MET A 188 -14.66 -10.25 -0.58
N ALA A 189 -15.01 -11.36 -1.24
CA ALA A 189 -16.17 -11.47 -2.15
C ALA A 189 -16.17 -10.38 -3.24
N MET A 190 -15.01 -9.99 -3.70
CA MET A 190 -14.82 -9.00 -4.76
C MET A 190 -14.37 -9.70 -6.04
N PRO A 191 -15.21 -9.83 -7.05
CA PRO A 191 -14.78 -10.32 -8.36
C PRO A 191 -13.80 -9.32 -8.98
N VAL A 192 -12.68 -9.83 -9.48
CA VAL A 192 -11.62 -9.02 -10.07
C VAL A 192 -11.22 -9.51 -11.45
N ILE A 193 -10.69 -8.61 -12.26
CA ILE A 193 -10.08 -8.91 -13.55
C ILE A 193 -8.58 -8.82 -13.38
N GLN A 194 -7.87 -9.89 -13.72
CA GLN A 194 -6.40 -9.92 -13.73
C GLN A 194 -5.88 -9.52 -15.10
N GLY A 195 -4.82 -8.71 -15.16
CA GLY A 195 -4.25 -8.33 -16.44
C GLY A 195 -2.92 -7.61 -16.36
N GLU A 196 -2.25 -7.54 -17.50
CA GLU A 196 -1.07 -6.69 -17.72
C GLU A 196 -1.55 -5.29 -18.13
N LYS A 197 -1.02 -4.25 -17.49
CA LYS A 197 -1.32 -2.86 -17.84
C LYS A 197 -0.72 -2.48 -19.18
N SER A 198 -1.45 -1.64 -19.91
CA SER A 198 -0.97 -1.05 -21.16
C SER A 198 0.28 -0.19 -20.92
N GLU A 199 1.07 0.03 -21.96
CA GLU A 199 2.25 0.91 -21.90
C GLU A 199 1.94 2.31 -21.36
N ARG A 200 0.71 2.79 -21.58
CA ARG A 200 0.26 4.10 -21.08
C ARG A 200 0.03 4.12 -19.57
N GLU A 201 -0.37 2.99 -18.99
CA GLU A 201 -0.77 2.87 -17.59
C GLU A 201 0.25 2.09 -16.75
N LYS A 202 1.28 1.60 -17.41
CA LYS A 202 2.40 0.91 -16.78
C LYS A 202 3.07 1.83 -15.77
N PHE A 203 3.45 1.28 -14.62
CA PHE A 203 4.20 2.03 -13.63
C PHE A 203 5.51 2.55 -14.24
N ALA A 204 5.81 3.83 -14.00
CA ALA A 204 7.01 4.46 -14.53
C ALA A 204 8.28 3.72 -14.08
N GLY A 205 9.16 3.39 -15.02
CA GLY A 205 10.37 2.61 -14.78
C GLY A 205 10.18 1.08 -14.73
N ALA A 206 8.94 0.57 -14.68
CA ALA A 206 8.71 -0.86 -14.73
C ALA A 206 8.87 -1.44 -16.14
N VAL A 207 9.40 -2.66 -16.25
CA VAL A 207 9.39 -3.42 -17.50
C VAL A 207 7.96 -3.86 -17.83
N LYS A 208 7.24 -4.40 -16.82
CA LYS A 208 5.84 -4.80 -16.88
C LYS A 208 5.13 -4.41 -15.59
N THR A 209 3.83 -4.16 -15.69
CA THR A 209 2.95 -3.94 -14.54
C THR A 209 1.72 -4.80 -14.68
N TYR A 210 1.39 -5.54 -13.63
CA TYR A 210 0.17 -6.34 -13.53
C TYR A 210 -0.73 -5.78 -12.44
N SER A 211 -2.03 -5.96 -12.61
CA SER A 211 -3.03 -5.55 -11.61
C SER A 211 -4.19 -6.53 -11.56
N ILE A 212 -4.83 -6.55 -10.41
CA ILE A 212 -6.22 -6.96 -10.28
C ILE A 212 -7.07 -5.69 -10.28
N GLU A 213 -8.19 -5.71 -10.96
CA GLU A 213 -9.08 -4.55 -11.04
C GLU A 213 -10.51 -4.96 -10.71
N ALA A 214 -11.12 -4.25 -9.77
CA ALA A 214 -12.53 -4.42 -9.40
C ALA A 214 -13.38 -3.31 -10.04
N MET A 215 -14.60 -3.65 -10.45
CA MET A 215 -15.55 -2.68 -11.00
C MET A 215 -16.20 -1.86 -9.89
N MET A 216 -16.05 -0.54 -9.97
CA MET A 216 -16.74 0.39 -9.08
C MET A 216 -18.17 0.67 -9.55
N GLY A 217 -19.02 1.15 -8.65
CA GLY A 217 -20.41 1.47 -8.95
C GLY A 217 -20.62 2.55 -10.02
N ASP A 218 -19.58 3.36 -10.30
CA ASP A 218 -19.59 4.36 -11.37
C ASP A 218 -19.02 3.84 -12.71
N GLY A 219 -18.75 2.53 -12.79
CA GLY A 219 -18.24 1.86 -13.99
C GLY A 219 -16.74 2.03 -14.22
N LYS A 220 -16.01 2.57 -13.26
CA LYS A 220 -14.54 2.65 -13.30
C LYS A 220 -13.90 1.46 -12.62
N ALA A 221 -12.69 1.13 -13.02
CA ALA A 221 -11.86 0.17 -12.33
C ALA A 221 -11.16 0.80 -11.12
N LEU A 222 -11.01 0.01 -10.06
CA LEU A 222 -10.20 0.29 -8.90
C LEU A 222 -9.03 -0.69 -8.90
#